data_86d529952dcb82134f6346e3bb638b55
#
_entry.id   86d529952dcb82134f6346e3bb638b55
#
_cell.length_a   1.000
_cell.length_b   1.000
_cell.length_c   1.000
_cell.angle_alpha   90.00
_cell.angle_beta   90.00
_cell.angle_gamma   90.00
#
_symmetry.space_group_name_H-M   'P 1'
#
loop_
_entity.id
_entity.type
_entity.pdbx_description
1 polymer ?
#
loop_
_entity_poly.entity_id
_entity_poly.type
_entity_poly.pdbx_seq_one_letter_code
_entity_poly.pdbx_strand_id
1 'polypeptide(L)'
;MNIRVYYEDTDSGGVVYHSNYLNFMERARTEWLRDLGINQHHLKIEDNIMFVVARLDIQYKKSAKLDDMLLIKTKLMGIKKCSLLLEQTIFRDKELLISSNITVACVDAKKFSPLTIPINIKKLMETT
;
A
#
# COMPACT_ATOMS: atom_id res chain seq x y z
N MET A 1 8.06 -7.05 0.87
CA MET A 1 7.43 -7.85 -0.21
C MET A 1 8.24 -7.71 -1.49
N ASN A 2 8.54 -8.82 -2.14
CA ASN A 2 9.31 -8.82 -3.38
C ASN A 2 8.38 -8.94 -4.59
N ILE A 3 8.65 -8.14 -5.61
CA ILE A 3 7.89 -8.16 -6.87
C ILE A 3 8.86 -8.19 -8.05
N ARG A 4 8.67 -9.14 -8.97
CA ARG A 4 9.38 -9.18 -10.24
C ARG A 4 8.69 -8.28 -11.25
N VAL A 5 9.45 -7.50 -12.02
CA VAL A 5 8.93 -6.68 -13.11
C VAL A 5 8.74 -7.56 -14.35
N TYR A 6 7.52 -7.60 -14.87
CA TYR A 6 7.13 -8.35 -16.06
C TYR A 6 6.93 -7.41 -17.25
N TYR A 7 6.79 -7.97 -18.45
CA TYR A 7 6.50 -7.18 -19.66
C TYR A 7 5.27 -6.30 -19.50
N GLU A 8 4.20 -6.82 -18.89
CA GLU A 8 2.96 -6.08 -18.69
C GLU A 8 3.14 -4.83 -17.82
N ASP A 9 4.23 -4.77 -17.05
CA ASP A 9 4.52 -3.66 -16.15
C ASP A 9 5.28 -2.53 -16.86
N THR A 10 5.83 -2.78 -18.04
CA THR A 10 6.71 -1.85 -18.75
C THR A 10 5.98 -1.12 -19.87
N ASP A 11 6.48 0.07 -20.19
CA ASP A 11 6.03 0.86 -21.32
C ASP A 11 6.93 0.64 -22.56
N SER A 12 6.66 1.39 -23.63
CA SER A 12 7.44 1.30 -24.86
C SER A 12 8.90 1.70 -24.69
N GLY A 13 9.23 2.44 -23.63
CA GLY A 13 10.61 2.82 -23.29
C GLY A 13 11.38 1.74 -22.53
N GLY A 14 10.75 0.62 -22.19
CA GLY A 14 11.39 -0.48 -21.49
C GLY A 14 11.51 -0.31 -19.98
N VAL A 15 10.87 0.71 -19.43
CA VAL A 15 10.83 0.96 -17.98
C VAL A 15 9.41 0.76 -17.45
N VAL A 16 9.30 0.53 -16.14
CA VAL A 16 7.99 0.39 -15.50
C VAL A 16 7.17 1.65 -15.70
N TYR A 17 5.95 1.48 -16.23
CA TYR A 17 5.02 2.59 -16.42
C TYR A 17 4.70 3.22 -15.07
N HIS A 18 4.76 4.56 -14.98
CA HIS A 18 4.72 5.26 -13.69
C HIS A 18 3.51 4.91 -12.82
N SER A 19 2.34 4.69 -13.39
CA SER A 19 1.15 4.33 -12.60
C SER A 19 1.20 2.90 -12.08
N ASN A 20 2.02 2.03 -12.65
CA ASN A 20 2.09 0.63 -12.23
C ASN A 20 2.78 0.46 -10.87
N TYR A 21 3.59 1.41 -10.44
CA TYR A 21 4.13 1.42 -9.07
C TYR A 21 3.01 1.50 -8.04
N LEU A 22 1.90 2.15 -8.37
CA LEU A 22 0.72 2.22 -7.48
C LEU A 22 0.11 0.84 -7.28
N ASN A 23 0.09 0.00 -8.32
CA ASN A 23 -0.37 -1.38 -8.22
C ASN A 23 0.55 -2.21 -7.31
N PHE A 24 1.86 -2.05 -7.45
CA PHE A 24 2.83 -2.73 -6.58
C PHE A 24 2.64 -2.33 -5.12
N MET A 25 2.44 -1.04 -4.87
CA MET A 25 2.24 -0.52 -3.53
C MET A 25 0.93 -1.00 -2.92
N GLU A 26 -0.14 -1.07 -3.71
CA GLU A 26 -1.43 -1.61 -3.27
C GLU A 26 -1.31 -3.08 -2.87
N ARG A 27 -0.64 -3.89 -3.67
CA ARG A 27 -0.39 -5.30 -3.34
C ARG A 27 0.39 -5.43 -2.04
N ALA A 28 1.41 -4.59 -1.85
CA ALA A 28 2.22 -4.59 -0.64
C ALA A 28 1.40 -4.21 0.59
N ARG A 29 0.50 -3.23 0.48
CA ARG A 29 -0.40 -2.86 1.58
C ARG A 29 -1.36 -4.00 1.92
N THR A 30 -1.90 -4.66 0.91
CA THR A 30 -2.80 -5.81 1.10
C THR A 30 -2.09 -6.94 1.84
N GLU A 31 -0.87 -7.27 1.46
CA GLU A 31 -0.09 -8.30 2.12
C GLU A 31 0.35 -7.88 3.53
N TRP A 32 0.66 -6.61 3.73
CA TRP A 32 0.96 -6.07 5.06
C TRP A 32 -0.22 -6.26 6.02
N LEU A 33 -1.43 -5.94 5.58
CA LEU A 33 -2.65 -6.16 6.37
C LEU A 33 -2.88 -7.65 6.62
N ARG A 34 -2.70 -8.47 5.59
CA ARG A 34 -2.89 -9.93 5.70
C ARG A 34 -1.93 -10.56 6.72
N ASP A 35 -0.68 -10.12 6.72
CA ASP A 35 0.32 -10.58 7.68
C ASP A 35 -0.03 -10.22 9.12
N LEU A 36 -0.80 -9.15 9.32
CA LEU A 36 -1.33 -8.75 10.63
C LEU A 36 -2.59 -9.52 11.03
N GLY A 37 -3.09 -10.38 10.16
CA GLY A 37 -4.34 -11.11 10.38
C GLY A 37 -5.58 -10.35 9.94
N ILE A 38 -5.41 -9.29 9.16
CA ILE A 38 -6.53 -8.46 8.67
C ILE A 38 -6.85 -8.86 7.23
N ASN A 39 -8.04 -9.40 7.01
CA ASN A 39 -8.54 -9.74 5.68
C ASN A 39 -9.55 -8.69 5.24
N GLN A 40 -9.21 -7.91 4.21
CA GLN A 40 -10.04 -6.80 3.75
C GLN A 40 -11.39 -7.24 3.20
N HIS A 41 -11.44 -8.41 2.54
CA HIS A 41 -12.70 -8.95 2.03
C HIS A 41 -13.68 -9.28 3.16
N HIS A 42 -13.19 -9.92 4.24
CA HIS A 42 -14.00 -10.21 5.43
C HIS A 42 -14.49 -8.94 6.11
N LEU A 43 -13.63 -7.93 6.26
CA LEU A 43 -14.02 -6.65 6.84
C LEU A 43 -15.16 -6.01 6.05
N LYS A 44 -15.07 -6.04 4.72
CA LYS A 44 -16.10 -5.47 3.85
C LYS A 44 -17.42 -6.20 3.99
N ILE A 45 -17.40 -7.53 3.93
CA ILE A 45 -18.62 -8.34 3.93
C ILE A 45 -19.27 -8.40 5.33
N GLU A 46 -18.48 -8.62 6.37
CA GLU A 46 -18.99 -8.86 7.72
C GLU A 46 -19.17 -7.58 8.54
N ASP A 47 -18.26 -6.63 8.40
CA ASP A 47 -18.23 -5.43 9.25
C ASP A 47 -18.53 -4.15 8.49
N ASN A 48 -18.72 -4.23 7.17
CA ASN A 48 -18.99 -3.08 6.30
C ASN A 48 -17.88 -2.01 6.39
N ILE A 49 -16.63 -2.45 6.51
CA ILE A 49 -15.44 -1.60 6.63
C ILE A 49 -14.57 -1.74 5.40
N MET A 50 -14.13 -0.59 4.86
CA MET A 50 -13.12 -0.55 3.80
C MET A 50 -12.01 0.41 4.18
N PHE A 51 -10.80 0.11 3.69
CA PHE A 51 -9.66 1.02 3.73
C PHE A 51 -9.43 1.54 2.32
N VAL A 52 -9.45 2.85 2.15
CA VAL A 52 -9.29 3.49 0.84
C VAL A 52 -8.18 4.54 0.89
N VAL A 53 -7.48 4.71 -0.22
CA VAL A 53 -6.45 5.75 -0.31
C VAL A 53 -7.13 7.11 -0.39
N ALA A 54 -6.84 7.97 0.60
CA ALA A 54 -7.36 9.33 0.66
C ALA A 54 -6.35 10.34 0.12
N ARG A 55 -5.05 10.06 0.29
CA ARG A 55 -3.97 10.93 -0.19
C ARG A 55 -2.74 10.10 -0.51
N LEU A 56 -2.06 10.47 -1.58
CA LEU A 56 -0.82 9.84 -1.99
C LEU A 56 0.18 10.92 -2.42
N ASP A 57 1.34 10.93 -1.76
CA ASP A 57 2.50 11.70 -2.20
C ASP A 57 3.57 10.69 -2.61
N ILE A 58 3.99 10.75 -3.87
CA ILE A 58 4.97 9.82 -4.42
C ILE A 58 6.09 10.58 -5.11
N GLN A 59 7.33 10.13 -4.89
CA GLN A 59 8.51 10.63 -5.56
C GLN A 59 9.15 9.52 -6.38
N TYR A 60 9.27 9.74 -7.68
CA TYR A 60 9.93 8.84 -8.61
C TYR A 60 11.39 9.25 -8.74
N LYS A 61 12.27 8.51 -8.07
CA LYS A 61 13.70 8.85 -8.05
C LYS A 61 14.46 8.18 -9.18
N LYS A 62 14.17 6.91 -9.44
CA LYS A 62 14.77 6.11 -10.51
C LYS A 62 13.76 5.10 -11.03
N SER A 63 13.93 4.68 -12.28
CA SER A 63 13.02 3.74 -12.93
C SER A 63 13.46 2.30 -12.73
N ALA A 64 12.47 1.42 -12.55
CA ALA A 64 12.68 -0.02 -12.64
C ALA A 64 12.52 -0.48 -14.09
N LYS A 65 13.11 -1.63 -14.41
CA LYS A 65 13.15 -2.20 -15.75
C LYS A 65 12.66 -3.64 -15.72
N LEU A 66 12.38 -4.17 -16.91
CA LEU A 66 12.02 -5.59 -17.09
C LEU A 66 13.01 -6.50 -16.35
N ASP A 67 12.48 -7.50 -15.69
CA ASP A 67 13.21 -8.52 -14.92
C ASP A 67 13.82 -8.03 -13.61
N ASP A 68 13.74 -6.76 -13.27
CA ASP A 68 14.18 -6.30 -11.96
C ASP A 68 13.37 -6.98 -10.85
N MET A 69 14.05 -7.29 -9.75
CA MET A 69 13.38 -7.72 -8.52
C MET A 69 13.30 -6.52 -7.59
N LEU A 70 12.08 -6.13 -7.25
CA LEU A 70 11.83 -4.97 -6.39
C LEU A 70 11.46 -5.42 -4.98
N LEU A 71 11.97 -4.69 -3.99
CA LEU A 71 11.57 -4.85 -2.60
C LEU A 71 10.73 -3.65 -2.20
N ILE A 72 9.48 -3.92 -1.78
CA ILE A 72 8.57 -2.89 -1.31
C ILE A 72 8.46 -3.01 0.21
N LYS A 73 8.79 -1.92 0.90
CA LYS A 73 8.69 -1.83 2.35
C LYS A 73 7.49 -0.98 2.71
N THR A 74 6.68 -1.46 3.65
CA THR A 74 5.52 -0.74 4.18
C THR A 74 5.74 -0.50 5.66
N LYS A 75 5.68 0.77 6.07
CA LYS A 75 5.90 1.17 7.45
C LYS A 75 4.73 2.03 7.94
N LEU A 76 4.18 1.66 9.10
CA LEU A 76 3.17 2.47 9.76
C LEU A 76 3.84 3.68 10.41
N MET A 77 3.43 4.88 10.00
CA MET A 77 3.96 6.14 10.52
C MET A 77 3.07 6.75 11.61
N GLY A 78 1.76 6.48 11.55
CA GLY A 78 0.83 6.97 12.54
C GLY A 78 -0.58 6.48 12.30
N ILE A 79 -1.39 6.49 13.36
CA ILE A 79 -2.82 6.14 13.29
C ILE A 79 -3.61 7.27 13.92
N LYS A 80 -4.64 7.74 13.19
CA LYS A 80 -5.64 8.68 13.69
C LYS A 80 -6.96 7.93 13.91
N LYS A 81 -8.00 8.66 14.31
CA LYS A 81 -9.30 8.05 14.59
C LYS A 81 -9.87 7.27 13.40
N CYS A 82 -9.83 7.86 12.21
CA CYS A 82 -10.43 7.29 11.00
C CYS A 82 -9.43 7.07 9.88
N SER A 83 -8.13 7.17 10.14
CA SER A 83 -7.12 7.04 9.11
C SER A 83 -5.79 6.56 9.66
N LEU A 84 -4.93 6.10 8.76
CA LEU A 84 -3.54 5.77 9.08
C LEU A 84 -2.63 6.36 8.02
N LEU A 85 -1.39 6.66 8.43
CA LEU A 85 -0.34 7.14 7.56
C LEU A 85 0.69 6.04 7.38
N LEU A 86 0.95 5.67 6.13
CA LEU A 86 1.96 4.69 5.77
C LEU A 86 3.06 5.36 4.95
N GLU A 87 4.28 4.89 5.17
CA GLU A 87 5.39 5.15 4.27
C GLU A 87 5.64 3.88 3.47
N GLN A 88 5.68 3.98 2.15
CA GLN A 88 6.05 2.86 1.30
C GLN A 88 7.24 3.27 0.43
N THR A 89 8.24 2.42 0.41
CA THR A 89 9.46 2.61 -0.37
C THR A 89 9.69 1.41 -1.25
N ILE A 90 10.25 1.64 -2.44
CA ILE A 90 10.57 0.58 -3.39
C ILE A 90 12.06 0.64 -3.68
N PHE A 91 12.72 -0.50 -3.49
CA PHE A 91 14.15 -0.67 -3.71
C PHE A 91 14.42 -1.70 -4.80
N ARG A 92 15.48 -1.46 -5.56
CA ARG A 92 16.16 -2.50 -6.34
C ARG A 92 17.54 -2.68 -5.70
N ASP A 93 17.78 -3.84 -5.09
CA ASP A 93 18.94 -4.06 -4.24
C ASP A 93 19.01 -3.00 -3.13
N LYS A 94 20.06 -2.19 -3.08
CA LYS A 94 20.20 -1.11 -2.09
C LYS A 94 19.78 0.25 -2.63
N GLU A 95 19.32 0.31 -3.87
CA GLU A 95 18.97 1.56 -4.54
C GLU A 95 17.51 1.91 -4.32
N LEU A 96 17.26 3.10 -3.76
CA LEU A 96 15.91 3.60 -3.57
C LEU A 96 15.36 4.15 -4.89
N LEU A 97 14.29 3.53 -5.39
CA LEU A 97 13.64 3.95 -6.64
C LEU A 97 12.44 4.86 -6.38
N ILE A 98 11.64 4.53 -5.38
CA ILE A 98 10.39 5.22 -5.05
C ILE A 98 10.34 5.50 -3.56
N SER A 99 9.90 6.71 -3.22
CA SER A 99 9.55 7.10 -1.86
C SER A 99 8.13 7.65 -1.86
N SER A 100 7.30 7.23 -0.90
CA SER A 100 5.90 7.65 -0.86
C SER A 100 5.35 7.73 0.55
N ASN A 101 4.36 8.61 0.73
CA ASN A 101 3.53 8.70 1.92
C ASN A 101 2.08 8.55 1.50
N ILE A 102 1.35 7.69 2.18
CA ILE A 102 -0.02 7.34 1.82
C ILE A 102 -0.90 7.49 3.04
N THR A 103 -1.94 8.31 2.92
CA THR A 103 -3.00 8.38 3.92
C THR A 103 -4.11 7.42 3.50
N VAL A 104 -4.40 6.45 4.35
CA VAL A 104 -5.44 5.46 4.13
C VAL A 104 -6.58 5.75 5.09
N ALA A 105 -7.78 5.96 4.56
CA ALA A 105 -8.97 6.25 5.36
C ALA A 105 -9.76 4.96 5.62
N CYS A 106 -10.29 4.86 6.84
CA CYS A 106 -11.26 3.82 7.20
C CYS A 106 -12.66 4.38 6.93
N VAL A 107 -13.43 3.69 6.11
CA VAL A 107 -14.74 4.17 5.66
C VAL A 107 -15.80 3.06 5.70
N ASP A 108 -17.06 3.49 5.76
CA ASP A 108 -18.21 2.64 5.54
C ASP A 108 -18.17 2.12 4.11
N ALA A 109 -18.24 0.80 3.91
CA ALA A 109 -18.08 0.18 2.59
C ALA A 109 -19.22 0.52 1.62
N LYS A 110 -20.36 0.96 2.11
CA LYS A 110 -21.53 1.33 1.28
C LYS A 110 -21.63 2.83 1.06
N LYS A 111 -21.44 3.63 2.12
CA LYS A 111 -21.63 5.09 2.10
C LYS A 111 -20.34 5.86 1.86
N PHE A 112 -19.19 5.22 2.01
CA PHE A 112 -17.86 5.84 1.93
C PHE A 112 -17.63 6.98 2.94
N SER A 113 -18.45 7.03 3.98
CA SER A 113 -18.29 7.99 5.07
C SER A 113 -17.21 7.50 6.04
N PRO A 114 -16.48 8.42 6.71
CA PRO A 114 -15.44 8.03 7.66
C PRO A 114 -15.98 7.16 8.79
N LEU A 115 -15.22 6.13 9.17
CA LEU A 115 -15.49 5.29 10.34
C LEU A 115 -14.27 5.28 11.24
N THR A 116 -14.54 5.21 12.55
CA THR A 116 -13.47 4.98 13.53
C THR A 116 -12.85 3.61 13.29
N ILE A 117 -11.53 3.56 13.23
CA ILE A 117 -10.82 2.29 13.12
C ILE A 117 -11.12 1.45 14.36
N PRO A 118 -11.65 0.22 14.20
CA PRO A 118 -11.95 -0.64 15.36
C PRO A 118 -10.71 -0.87 16.22
N ILE A 119 -10.89 -0.87 17.55
CA ILE A 119 -9.78 -0.96 18.49
C ILE A 119 -8.95 -2.23 18.30
N ASN A 120 -9.58 -3.35 17.98
CA ASN A 120 -8.88 -4.63 17.74
C ASN A 120 -7.97 -4.53 16.49
N ILE A 121 -8.44 -3.86 15.44
CA ILE A 121 -7.65 -3.66 14.21
C ILE A 121 -6.50 -2.69 14.47
N LYS A 122 -6.77 -1.60 15.18
CA LYS A 122 -5.74 -0.64 15.57
C LYS A 122 -4.61 -1.31 16.35
N LYS A 123 -4.95 -2.18 17.30
CA LYS A 123 -3.97 -2.92 18.09
C LYS A 123 -3.11 -3.84 17.22
N LEU A 124 -3.71 -4.52 16.24
CA LEU A 124 -2.96 -5.34 15.29
C LEU A 124 -1.97 -4.50 14.48
N MET A 125 -2.41 -3.35 13.98
CA MET A 125 -1.55 -2.44 13.21
C MET A 125 -0.38 -1.91 14.04
N GLU A 126 -0.59 -1.63 15.32
CA GLU A 126 0.43 -1.11 16.22
C GLU A 126 1.52 -2.13 16.57
N THR A 127 1.34 -3.40 16.22
CA THR A 127 2.37 -4.44 16.43
C THR A 127 3.49 -4.41 15.38
N THR A 128 3.35 -3.61 14.35
CA THR A 128 4.34 -3.55 13.25
C THR A 128 5.55 -2.67 13.57
#